data_9131979a4213ca18ee4182b281d5a5b4
#
_entry.id   9131979a4213ca18ee4182b281d5a5b4
#
_cell.length_a   1.000
_cell.length_b   1.000
_cell.length_c   1.000
_cell.angle_alpha   90.00
_cell.angle_beta   90.00
_cell.angle_gamma   90.00
#
_symmetry.space_group_name_H-M   'P 1'
#
loop_
_entity.id
_entity.type
_entity.pdbx_description
1 polymer ?
#
loop_
_entity_poly.entity_id
_entity_poly.type
_entity_poly.pdbx_seq_one_letter_code
_entity_poly.pdbx_strand_id
1 'polypeptide(L)'
;MAREAIKNKIADYEKIQFFLDKKDYANLAQIMQVDVIHVSEWEKIEPNDEKNFEGFTTNSWCVDGFHDEWLSRGEVSMGTHDIKDLSQKGYEIIPMSEPTNIKCPFPVYLKTACPTQIFTGKVVRHPETMEISRIFSTDEHVPTVAFVYHPSRLPRQNLEDKDWKKLPTKVIDETTGGPLKGSETMGATLISSRKDIPPRWFGSIVTCEQEREIGAKSNPTTLQVAAGIISHLLLSLEEPEKGLCMPHDFDSEKIMELASPFLGTIVDVSLPFRLPTKWNELISTREDLDNDLILEK
;
A
#
# COMPACT_ATOMS: atom_id res chain seq x y z
N MET A 1 -2.37 5.40 -15.70
CA MET A 1 -3.79 5.73 -15.96
C MET A 1 -3.93 6.90 -16.93
N ALA A 2 -3.52 8.13 -16.65
CA ALA A 2 -3.69 9.30 -17.53
C ALA A 2 -3.08 9.11 -18.94
N ARG A 3 -1.81 8.68 -19.02
CA ARG A 3 -1.15 8.41 -20.32
C ARG A 3 -1.91 7.43 -21.20
N GLU A 4 -2.53 6.41 -20.61
CA GLU A 4 -3.34 5.42 -21.31
C GLU A 4 -4.68 6.00 -21.77
N ALA A 5 -5.31 6.80 -20.92
CA ALA A 5 -6.53 7.53 -21.23
C ALA A 5 -6.34 8.46 -22.44
N ILE A 6 -5.21 9.17 -22.50
CA ILE A 6 -4.82 10.03 -23.62
C ILE A 6 -4.58 9.19 -24.89
N LYS A 7 -3.79 8.13 -24.77
CA LYS A 7 -3.50 7.23 -25.90
C LYS A 7 -4.76 6.65 -26.53
N ASN A 8 -5.73 6.29 -25.71
CA ASN A 8 -7.00 5.71 -26.14
C ASN A 8 -8.06 6.76 -26.51
N LYS A 9 -7.71 8.06 -26.41
CA LYS A 9 -8.61 9.19 -26.71
C LYS A 9 -9.97 9.08 -26.01
N ILE A 10 -9.95 8.72 -24.72
CA ILE A 10 -11.17 8.70 -23.94
C ILE A 10 -11.77 10.11 -23.80
N ALA A 11 -13.02 10.20 -23.32
CA ALA A 11 -13.65 11.50 -23.10
C ALA A 11 -12.75 12.39 -22.21
N ASP A 12 -12.65 13.67 -22.57
CA ASP A 12 -11.82 14.69 -21.89
C ASP A 12 -10.29 14.48 -22.01
N TYR A 13 -9.80 13.65 -22.92
CA TYR A 13 -8.36 13.35 -23.03
C TYR A 13 -7.48 14.59 -23.18
N GLU A 14 -7.97 15.68 -23.83
CA GLU A 14 -7.23 16.93 -23.97
C GLU A 14 -7.05 17.67 -22.62
N LYS A 15 -8.08 17.65 -21.78
CA LYS A 15 -7.97 18.20 -20.43
C LYS A 15 -7.06 17.33 -19.53
N ILE A 16 -7.15 16.02 -19.70
CA ILE A 16 -6.27 15.07 -18.99
C ILE A 16 -4.80 15.35 -19.39
N GLN A 17 -4.52 15.56 -20.68
CA GLN A 17 -3.19 15.94 -21.14
C GLN A 17 -2.73 17.28 -20.53
N PHE A 18 -3.59 18.28 -20.51
CA PHE A 18 -3.28 19.60 -19.94
C PHE A 18 -2.89 19.50 -18.45
N PHE A 19 -3.64 18.77 -17.63
CA PHE A 19 -3.32 18.61 -16.21
C PHE A 19 -2.10 17.72 -15.99
N LEU A 20 -1.89 16.70 -16.84
CA LEU A 20 -0.70 15.86 -16.79
C LEU A 20 0.58 16.66 -17.05
N ASP A 21 0.57 17.51 -18.07
CA ASP A 21 1.71 18.39 -18.40
C ASP A 21 2.05 19.38 -17.28
N LYS A 22 1.05 19.76 -16.50
CA LYS A 22 1.20 20.63 -15.34
C LYS A 22 1.55 19.91 -14.04
N LYS A 23 1.58 18.56 -14.07
CA LYS A 23 1.70 17.72 -12.86
C LYS A 23 0.60 18.03 -11.82
N ASP A 24 -0.59 18.46 -12.28
CA ASP A 24 -1.74 18.79 -11.45
C ASP A 24 -2.55 17.51 -11.14
N TYR A 25 -2.06 16.76 -10.16
CA TYR A 25 -2.60 15.45 -9.81
C TYR A 25 -4.00 15.53 -9.21
N ALA A 26 -4.35 16.60 -8.52
CA ALA A 26 -5.67 16.82 -7.93
C ALA A 26 -6.75 16.92 -9.02
N ASN A 27 -6.55 17.81 -9.99
CA ASN A 27 -7.46 17.96 -11.13
C ASN A 27 -7.46 16.72 -12.04
N LEU A 28 -6.33 16.01 -12.16
CA LEU A 28 -6.28 14.71 -12.84
C LEU A 28 -7.19 13.69 -12.15
N ALA A 29 -7.11 13.55 -10.82
CA ALA A 29 -7.96 12.64 -10.07
C ALA A 29 -9.44 13.00 -10.25
N GLN A 30 -9.79 14.28 -10.16
CA GLN A 30 -11.17 14.74 -10.32
C GLN A 30 -11.72 14.44 -11.72
N ILE A 31 -11.02 14.81 -12.80
CA ILE A 31 -11.52 14.63 -14.17
C ILE A 31 -11.58 13.15 -14.56
N MET A 32 -10.67 12.35 -14.03
CA MET A 32 -10.65 10.90 -14.22
C MET A 32 -11.54 10.15 -13.23
N GLN A 33 -12.17 10.85 -12.28
CA GLN A 33 -12.99 10.27 -11.20
C GLN A 33 -12.26 9.12 -10.49
N VAL A 34 -11.01 9.37 -10.09
CA VAL A 34 -10.26 8.45 -9.26
C VAL A 34 -10.78 8.57 -7.84
N ASP A 35 -11.78 7.78 -7.51
CA ASP A 35 -12.52 7.88 -6.25
C ASP A 35 -11.84 7.11 -5.11
N VAL A 36 -11.01 6.12 -5.43
CA VAL A 36 -10.31 5.31 -4.43
C VAL A 36 -8.85 5.13 -4.82
N ILE A 37 -7.97 5.31 -3.85
CA ILE A 37 -6.55 4.99 -3.93
C ILE A 37 -6.22 4.05 -2.77
N HIS A 38 -5.83 2.82 -3.07
CA HIS A 38 -5.27 1.92 -2.08
C HIS A 38 -3.76 1.87 -2.22
N VAL A 39 -3.04 2.12 -1.13
CA VAL A 39 -1.68 1.61 -0.99
C VAL A 39 -1.84 0.20 -0.46
N SER A 40 -1.35 -0.78 -1.20
CA SER A 40 -1.55 -2.19 -0.89
C SER A 40 -0.21 -2.89 -0.72
N GLU A 41 -0.13 -3.67 0.34
CA GLU A 41 1.01 -4.49 0.68
C GLU A 41 0.57 -5.94 0.83
N TRP A 42 1.18 -6.82 0.06
CA TRP A 42 0.96 -8.25 0.14
C TRP A 42 2.27 -8.98 0.37
N GLU A 43 2.48 -9.33 1.63
CA GLU A 43 3.65 -10.06 2.08
C GLU A 43 3.43 -11.56 1.95
N LYS A 44 4.33 -12.23 1.23
CA LYS A 44 4.37 -13.69 1.05
C LYS A 44 5.75 -14.21 1.38
N ILE A 45 6.21 -13.99 2.60
CA ILE A 45 7.55 -14.37 3.04
C ILE A 45 7.44 -15.47 4.09
N GLU A 46 8.04 -16.60 3.81
CA GLU A 46 8.00 -17.78 4.67
C GLU A 46 9.37 -18.47 4.74
N PRO A 47 9.67 -19.21 5.83
CA PRO A 47 10.87 -20.02 5.88
C PRO A 47 10.81 -21.15 4.85
N ASN A 48 11.94 -21.49 4.24
CA ASN A 48 12.02 -22.58 3.26
C ASN A 48 11.67 -23.95 3.84
N ASP A 49 11.96 -24.17 5.11
CA ASP A 49 11.67 -25.41 5.81
C ASP A 49 10.78 -25.15 7.03
N GLU A 50 9.48 -25.21 6.81
CA GLU A 50 8.49 -25.05 7.87
C GLU A 50 8.56 -26.17 8.93
N LYS A 51 9.07 -27.37 8.59
CA LYS A 51 9.10 -28.51 9.51
C LYS A 51 10.11 -28.34 10.64
N ASN A 52 11.15 -27.53 10.40
CA ASN A 52 12.15 -27.20 11.40
C ASN A 52 11.79 -25.93 12.20
N PHE A 53 10.59 -25.39 11.96
CA PHE A 53 10.11 -24.17 12.58
C PHE A 53 9.15 -24.51 13.71
N GLU A 54 9.67 -24.81 14.88
CA GLU A 54 8.87 -24.89 16.11
C GLU A 54 8.80 -23.51 16.73
N GLY A 55 7.64 -22.85 16.66
CA GLY A 55 7.43 -21.60 17.37
C GLY A 55 6.55 -20.58 16.68
N PHE A 56 6.48 -19.43 17.29
CA PHE A 56 5.79 -18.26 16.79
C PHE A 56 6.64 -17.54 15.75
N THR A 57 6.04 -17.30 14.60
CA THR A 57 6.57 -16.37 13.60
C THR A 57 5.76 -15.09 13.72
N THR A 58 6.42 -13.97 13.86
CA THR A 58 5.75 -12.66 13.85
C THR A 58 5.68 -12.13 12.42
N ASN A 59 6.60 -11.29 12.01
CA ASN A 59 6.65 -10.75 10.66
C ASN A 59 8.06 -10.82 10.11
N SER A 60 8.26 -10.32 8.91
CA SER A 60 9.56 -10.28 8.29
C SER A 60 10.33 -8.97 8.55
N TRP A 61 9.73 -7.91 9.10
CA TRP A 61 10.37 -6.59 9.21
C TRP A 61 10.58 -6.06 10.64
N CYS A 62 9.59 -6.11 11.53
CA CYS A 62 9.74 -5.60 12.90
C CYS A 62 8.70 -6.22 13.84
N VAL A 63 9.15 -6.97 14.85
CA VAL A 63 8.27 -7.69 15.77
C VAL A 63 7.32 -6.76 16.52
N ASP A 64 7.86 -5.73 17.16
CA ASP A 64 7.06 -4.79 17.96
C ASP A 64 6.20 -3.89 17.05
N GLY A 65 6.77 -3.36 15.97
CA GLY A 65 6.06 -2.52 15.01
C GLY A 65 4.89 -3.22 14.35
N PHE A 66 5.07 -4.47 13.93
CA PHE A 66 4.00 -5.28 13.34
C PHE A 66 2.82 -5.48 14.29
N HIS A 67 3.10 -5.76 15.56
CA HIS A 67 2.05 -5.94 16.56
C HIS A 67 1.26 -4.66 16.78
N ASP A 68 1.96 -3.55 16.93
CA ASP A 68 1.32 -2.25 17.13
C ASP A 68 0.48 -1.86 15.91
N GLU A 69 0.97 -2.09 14.71
CA GLU A 69 0.24 -1.84 13.47
C GLU A 69 -0.98 -2.73 13.33
N TRP A 70 -0.81 -4.05 13.56
CA TRP A 70 -1.92 -4.99 13.41
C TRP A 70 -3.03 -4.81 14.46
N LEU A 71 -2.69 -4.51 15.70
CA LEU A 71 -3.67 -4.33 16.78
C LEU A 71 -4.27 -2.93 16.81
N SER A 72 -3.62 -1.96 16.19
CA SER A 72 -4.13 -0.59 16.11
C SER A 72 -5.39 -0.50 15.26
N ARG A 73 -6.22 0.51 15.56
CA ARG A 73 -7.37 0.87 14.72
C ARG A 73 -6.86 1.42 13.41
N GLY A 74 -7.39 0.93 12.30
CA GLY A 74 -7.09 1.45 10.97
C GLY A 74 -7.49 2.92 10.84
N GLU A 75 -6.73 3.67 10.05
CA GLU A 75 -7.04 5.06 9.69
C GLU A 75 -7.19 5.18 8.17
N VAL A 76 -8.16 5.98 7.75
CA VAL A 76 -8.53 6.16 6.34
C VAL A 76 -8.79 7.63 6.08
N SER A 77 -8.30 8.14 4.96
CA SER A 77 -8.78 9.41 4.43
C SER A 77 -10.04 9.18 3.59
N MET A 78 -11.17 9.75 4.03
CA MET A 78 -12.47 9.47 3.40
C MET A 78 -12.80 10.42 2.27
N GLY A 79 -13.16 9.82 1.13
CA GLY A 79 -13.57 10.52 -0.07
C GLY A 79 -14.95 11.20 0.04
N THR A 80 -15.14 12.27 -0.72
CA THR A 80 -16.40 13.02 -0.77
C THR A 80 -17.60 12.18 -1.17
N HIS A 81 -17.36 11.10 -1.93
CA HIS A 81 -18.40 10.19 -2.40
C HIS A 81 -18.89 9.19 -1.34
N ASP A 82 -18.16 9.04 -0.20
CA ASP A 82 -18.44 8.07 0.86
C ASP A 82 -18.80 8.70 2.22
N ILE A 83 -18.51 9.98 2.45
CA ILE A 83 -18.65 10.67 3.75
C ILE A 83 -20.06 10.55 4.34
N LYS A 84 -21.10 10.57 3.51
CA LYS A 84 -22.49 10.57 3.98
C LYS A 84 -22.91 9.28 4.69
N ASP A 85 -22.25 8.17 4.40
CA ASP A 85 -22.62 6.85 4.90
C ASP A 85 -21.94 6.49 6.23
N LEU A 86 -20.95 7.25 6.66
CA LEU A 86 -20.09 6.88 7.79
C LEU A 86 -20.59 7.35 9.15
N SER A 87 -21.29 8.47 9.22
CA SER A 87 -21.73 9.06 10.49
C SER A 87 -22.61 8.16 11.35
N GLN A 88 -23.15 7.09 10.79
CA GLN A 88 -24.05 6.14 11.47
C GLN A 88 -23.37 4.86 11.97
N LYS A 89 -22.05 4.66 11.71
CA LYS A 89 -21.38 3.36 11.92
C LYS A 89 -20.26 3.37 12.96
N GLY A 90 -20.17 4.37 13.81
CA GLY A 90 -19.20 4.41 14.90
C GLY A 90 -17.75 4.78 14.47
N TYR A 91 -17.58 5.32 13.28
CA TYR A 91 -16.31 5.89 12.85
C TYR A 91 -16.02 7.20 13.59
N GLU A 92 -14.77 7.40 13.97
CA GLU A 92 -14.32 8.58 14.70
C GLU A 92 -13.53 9.50 13.76
N ILE A 93 -13.97 10.75 13.65
CA ILE A 93 -13.25 11.75 12.86
C ILE A 93 -11.96 12.13 13.61
N ILE A 94 -10.84 12.10 12.90
CA ILE A 94 -9.55 12.58 13.43
C ILE A 94 -9.60 14.10 13.44
N PRO A 95 -9.51 14.75 14.61
CA PRO A 95 -9.57 16.21 14.71
C PRO A 95 -8.47 16.89 13.89
N MET A 96 -8.79 18.04 13.32
CA MET A 96 -7.86 18.94 12.61
C MET A 96 -7.23 18.36 11.34
N SER A 97 -7.85 17.37 10.73
CA SER A 97 -7.40 16.82 9.45
C SER A 97 -8.26 17.33 8.28
N GLU A 98 -7.60 17.81 7.26
CA GLU A 98 -8.15 18.13 5.95
C GLU A 98 -7.29 17.41 4.89
N PRO A 99 -7.83 16.57 4.05
CA PRO A 99 -9.21 16.05 3.98
C PRO A 99 -9.64 15.23 5.19
N THR A 100 -10.93 14.89 5.30
CA THR A 100 -11.51 14.20 6.46
C THR A 100 -10.88 12.83 6.67
N ASN A 101 -10.14 12.69 7.75
CA ASN A 101 -9.57 11.41 8.16
C ASN A 101 -10.39 10.79 9.30
N ILE A 102 -10.50 9.48 9.26
CA ILE A 102 -11.32 8.72 10.21
C ILE A 102 -10.54 7.55 10.80
N LYS A 103 -10.86 7.21 12.05
CA LYS A 103 -10.46 5.95 12.68
C LYS A 103 -11.57 4.94 12.57
N CYS A 104 -11.24 3.75 12.15
CA CYS A 104 -12.16 2.63 12.09
C CYS A 104 -12.58 2.20 13.51
N PRO A 105 -13.86 1.88 13.77
CA PRO A 105 -14.33 1.49 15.10
C PRO A 105 -13.86 0.11 15.54
N PHE A 106 -13.54 -0.76 14.58
CA PHE A 106 -13.11 -2.16 14.74
C PHE A 106 -12.12 -2.52 13.62
N PRO A 107 -11.50 -3.69 13.61
CA PRO A 107 -10.73 -4.14 12.47
C PRO A 107 -11.58 -4.13 11.19
N VAL A 108 -11.11 -3.42 10.17
CA VAL A 108 -11.75 -3.33 8.86
C VAL A 108 -10.86 -4.04 7.83
N TYR A 109 -11.48 -4.87 7.02
CA TYR A 109 -10.85 -5.56 5.91
C TYR A 109 -11.42 -5.03 4.61
N LEU A 110 -10.56 -4.81 3.62
CA LEU A 110 -10.95 -4.31 2.30
C LEU A 110 -10.43 -5.22 1.19
N LYS A 111 -11.22 -5.32 0.13
CA LYS A 111 -10.76 -5.83 -1.15
C LYS A 111 -9.87 -4.80 -1.80
N THR A 112 -8.68 -5.22 -2.19
CA THR A 112 -7.73 -4.45 -2.97
C THR A 112 -7.17 -5.32 -4.09
N ALA A 113 -6.12 -4.88 -4.78
CA ALA A 113 -5.58 -5.64 -5.88
C ALA A 113 -4.06 -5.55 -5.97
N CYS A 114 -3.48 -6.59 -6.57
CA CYS A 114 -2.16 -6.60 -7.16
C CYS A 114 -2.27 -6.89 -8.67
N PRO A 115 -1.18 -6.93 -9.43
CA PRO A 115 -1.24 -7.15 -10.88
C PRO A 115 -1.99 -8.41 -11.32
N THR A 116 -1.95 -9.44 -10.49
CA THR A 116 -2.46 -10.78 -10.84
C THR A 116 -3.85 -11.08 -10.32
N GLN A 117 -4.28 -10.45 -9.23
CA GLN A 117 -5.55 -10.78 -8.57
C GLN A 117 -6.07 -9.70 -7.64
N ILE A 118 -7.35 -9.85 -7.26
CA ILE A 118 -7.95 -9.16 -6.12
C ILE A 118 -7.62 -9.97 -4.87
N PHE A 119 -7.29 -9.29 -3.78
CA PHE A 119 -7.07 -9.90 -2.48
C PHE A 119 -7.66 -9.04 -1.36
N THR A 120 -7.80 -9.63 -0.18
CA THR A 120 -8.28 -8.94 1.02
C THR A 120 -7.12 -8.61 1.94
N GLY A 121 -7.09 -7.38 2.45
CA GLY A 121 -6.14 -6.97 3.48
C GLY A 121 -6.83 -6.22 4.61
N LYS A 122 -6.15 -6.09 5.73
CA LYS A 122 -6.61 -5.25 6.84
C LYS A 122 -6.23 -3.80 6.59
N VAL A 123 -7.14 -2.89 6.91
CA VAL A 123 -6.81 -1.46 6.96
C VAL A 123 -5.92 -1.20 8.16
N VAL A 124 -4.75 -0.66 7.91
CA VAL A 124 -3.77 -0.29 8.95
C VAL A 124 -3.59 1.22 9.01
N ARG A 125 -2.92 1.69 10.06
CA ARG A 125 -2.66 3.10 10.25
C ARG A 125 -1.36 3.48 9.58
N HIS A 126 -1.45 4.29 8.52
CA HIS A 126 -0.31 4.84 7.80
C HIS A 126 -0.51 6.33 7.52
N PRO A 127 0.37 7.22 8.02
CA PRO A 127 0.20 8.67 7.87
C PRO A 127 0.25 9.15 6.42
N GLU A 128 0.92 8.43 5.53
CA GLU A 128 0.96 8.74 4.09
C GLU A 128 -0.41 8.71 3.42
N THR A 129 -1.41 8.01 3.97
CA THR A 129 -2.76 8.02 3.42
C THR A 129 -3.38 9.42 3.43
N MET A 130 -3.08 10.21 4.47
CA MET A 130 -3.53 11.60 4.56
C MET A 130 -2.82 12.49 3.55
N GLU A 131 -1.52 12.28 3.37
CA GLU A 131 -0.72 13.07 2.44
C GLU A 131 -1.09 12.77 0.98
N ILE A 132 -1.23 11.50 0.63
CA ILE A 132 -1.71 11.08 -0.69
C ILE A 132 -3.08 11.72 -0.97
N SER A 133 -3.99 11.67 -0.01
CA SER A 133 -5.30 12.27 -0.18
C SER A 133 -5.22 13.77 -0.46
N ARG A 134 -4.39 14.54 0.27
CA ARG A 134 -4.19 15.98 0.01
C ARG A 134 -3.68 16.27 -1.40
N ILE A 135 -2.70 15.49 -1.87
CA ILE A 135 -2.12 15.67 -3.21
C ILE A 135 -3.15 15.44 -4.32
N PHE A 136 -4.10 14.53 -4.09
CA PHE A 136 -5.10 14.16 -5.09
C PHE A 136 -6.48 14.79 -4.87
N SER A 137 -6.60 15.75 -3.94
CA SER A 137 -7.86 16.43 -3.61
C SER A 137 -7.98 17.80 -4.25
N THR A 138 -9.21 18.11 -4.66
CA THR A 138 -9.70 19.45 -4.94
C THR A 138 -10.82 19.81 -3.94
N ASP A 139 -11.32 21.05 -3.97
CA ASP A 139 -12.47 21.46 -3.15
C ASP A 139 -13.74 20.63 -3.44
N GLU A 140 -13.85 20.07 -4.65
CA GLU A 140 -15.03 19.33 -5.09
C GLU A 140 -14.87 17.81 -5.04
N HIS A 141 -13.63 17.32 -5.09
CA HIS A 141 -13.32 15.90 -5.18
C HIS A 141 -12.17 15.51 -4.27
N VAL A 142 -12.46 14.59 -3.36
CA VAL A 142 -11.48 13.96 -2.46
C VAL A 142 -11.57 12.44 -2.68
N PRO A 143 -10.48 11.75 -3.03
CA PRO A 143 -10.49 10.29 -3.11
C PRO A 143 -10.47 9.65 -1.71
N THR A 144 -11.09 8.49 -1.56
CA THR A 144 -10.86 7.63 -0.40
C THR A 144 -9.47 7.01 -0.49
N VAL A 145 -8.63 7.20 0.53
CA VAL A 145 -7.27 6.63 0.56
C VAL A 145 -7.11 5.73 1.78
N ALA A 146 -6.71 4.50 1.55
CA ALA A 146 -6.46 3.51 2.60
C ALA A 146 -5.17 2.74 2.36
N PHE A 147 -4.47 2.39 3.44
CA PHE A 147 -3.41 1.40 3.41
C PHE A 147 -4.00 0.03 3.75
N VAL A 148 -3.79 -0.94 2.86
CA VAL A 148 -4.41 -2.27 2.94
C VAL A 148 -3.30 -3.33 2.97
N TYR A 149 -3.09 -3.92 4.14
CA TYR A 149 -2.00 -4.85 4.42
C TYR A 149 -2.48 -6.30 4.54
N HIS A 150 -1.84 -7.17 3.81
CA HIS A 150 -2.02 -8.62 3.87
C HIS A 150 -0.69 -9.28 4.29
N PRO A 151 -0.51 -9.59 5.57
CA PRO A 151 0.71 -10.20 6.07
C PRO A 151 0.86 -11.64 5.62
N SER A 152 2.07 -12.16 5.67
CA SER A 152 2.39 -13.57 5.45
C SER A 152 1.57 -14.49 6.34
N ARG A 153 1.38 -15.73 5.89
CA ARG A 153 0.50 -16.72 6.54
C ARG A 153 0.90 -17.02 8.00
N LEU A 154 2.16 -17.31 8.24
CA LEU A 154 2.62 -17.69 9.59
C LEU A 154 2.47 -16.55 10.63
N PRO A 155 2.95 -15.33 10.37
CA PRO A 155 2.67 -14.19 11.24
C PRO A 155 1.20 -14.02 11.54
N ARG A 156 0.34 -14.10 10.52
CA ARG A 156 -1.10 -13.90 10.65
C ARG A 156 -1.77 -14.95 11.54
N GLN A 157 -1.35 -16.21 11.48
CA GLN A 157 -1.88 -17.27 12.35
C GLN A 157 -1.56 -17.01 13.82
N ASN A 158 -0.49 -16.31 14.12
CA ASN A 158 0.01 -16.04 15.46
C ASN A 158 -0.43 -14.68 16.04
N LEU A 159 -1.02 -13.80 15.22
CA LEU A 159 -1.35 -12.42 15.61
C LEU A 159 -2.34 -12.27 16.78
N GLU A 160 -3.13 -13.29 17.05
CA GLU A 160 -4.19 -13.24 18.05
C GLU A 160 -3.76 -13.78 19.42
N ASP A 161 -2.54 -14.30 19.54
CA ASP A 161 -2.04 -14.76 20.84
C ASP A 161 -1.69 -13.57 21.72
N LYS A 162 -2.47 -13.39 22.80
CA LYS A 162 -2.30 -12.29 23.77
C LYS A 162 -1.00 -12.39 24.56
N ASP A 163 -0.36 -13.55 24.57
CA ASP A 163 0.86 -13.82 25.34
C ASP A 163 2.15 -13.74 24.52
N TRP A 164 2.08 -13.33 23.27
CA TRP A 164 3.23 -13.25 22.35
C TRP A 164 4.43 -12.47 22.95
N LYS A 165 4.19 -11.40 23.73
CA LYS A 165 5.26 -10.64 24.42
C LYS A 165 6.04 -11.46 25.45
N LYS A 166 5.48 -12.55 25.91
CA LYS A 166 6.11 -13.47 26.87
C LYS A 166 6.92 -14.59 26.21
N LEU A 167 6.77 -14.74 24.89
CA LEU A 167 7.48 -15.76 24.17
C LEU A 167 8.93 -15.36 23.90
N PRO A 168 9.89 -16.29 23.99
CA PRO A 168 11.27 -15.98 23.68
C PRO A 168 11.37 -15.58 22.21
N THR A 169 11.89 -14.36 21.98
CA THR A 169 12.08 -13.83 20.64
C THR A 169 13.41 -14.33 20.09
N LYS A 170 13.38 -15.05 18.98
CA LYS A 170 14.55 -15.35 18.17
C LYS A 170 14.39 -14.68 16.83
N VAL A 171 15.28 -13.77 16.52
CA VAL A 171 15.38 -13.24 15.16
C VAL A 171 15.98 -14.32 14.27
N ILE A 172 15.25 -14.72 13.26
CA ILE A 172 15.71 -15.63 12.22
C ILE A 172 16.00 -14.77 11.01
N ASP A 173 17.26 -14.52 10.82
CA ASP A 173 17.75 -13.92 9.58
C ASP A 173 18.30 -15.03 8.66
N GLU A 174 18.67 -14.68 7.46
CA GLU A 174 19.25 -15.56 6.46
C GLU A 174 20.55 -16.23 6.94
N THR A 175 21.24 -15.64 7.93
CA THR A 175 22.49 -16.17 8.47
C THR A 175 22.26 -17.21 9.56
N THR A 176 21.15 -17.17 10.26
CA THR A 176 20.87 -18.00 11.45
C THR A 176 19.78 -19.05 11.24
N GLY A 177 18.85 -18.87 10.31
CA GLY A 177 17.64 -19.70 10.19
C GLY A 177 17.45 -20.38 8.84
N GLY A 178 18.39 -20.23 7.92
CA GLY A 178 18.22 -20.67 6.53
C GLY A 178 17.42 -19.69 5.68
N PRO A 179 17.42 -19.88 4.36
CA PRO A 179 16.86 -18.91 3.45
C PRO A 179 15.34 -18.81 3.61
N LEU A 180 14.84 -17.58 3.61
CA LEU A 180 13.43 -17.26 3.39
C LEU A 180 13.09 -17.44 1.92
N LYS A 181 11.83 -17.73 1.64
CA LYS A 181 11.26 -17.79 0.28
C LYS A 181 10.08 -16.83 0.18
N GLY A 182 9.76 -16.50 -1.05
CA GLY A 182 8.59 -15.67 -1.33
C GLY A 182 8.93 -14.27 -1.78
N SER A 183 7.98 -13.37 -1.62
CA SER A 183 8.09 -12.01 -2.16
C SER A 183 7.25 -11.02 -1.36
N GLU A 184 7.62 -9.77 -1.51
CA GLU A 184 6.81 -8.61 -1.13
C GLU A 184 6.26 -7.93 -2.37
N THR A 185 4.96 -7.67 -2.39
CA THR A 185 4.27 -6.93 -3.45
C THR A 185 3.68 -5.67 -2.84
N MET A 186 4.30 -4.54 -3.11
CA MET A 186 3.86 -3.25 -2.60
C MET A 186 3.58 -2.28 -3.74
N GLY A 187 2.42 -1.62 -3.70
CA GLY A 187 2.05 -0.67 -4.75
C GLY A 187 0.77 0.09 -4.47
N ALA A 188 0.43 0.96 -5.40
CA ALA A 188 -0.79 1.75 -5.35
C ALA A 188 -1.79 1.30 -6.42
N THR A 189 -3.04 1.09 -6.02
CA THR A 189 -4.17 0.83 -6.90
C THR A 189 -5.03 2.08 -7.01
N LEU A 190 -5.16 2.62 -8.22
CA LEU A 190 -6.06 3.72 -8.52
C LEU A 190 -7.35 3.16 -9.12
N ILE A 191 -8.50 3.49 -8.52
CA ILE A 191 -9.80 2.99 -8.92
C ILE A 191 -10.70 4.15 -9.29
N SER A 192 -11.15 4.15 -10.55
CA SER A 192 -12.04 5.17 -11.10
C SER A 192 -13.47 4.64 -11.16
N SER A 193 -14.45 5.49 -10.86
CA SER A 193 -15.87 5.20 -11.09
C SER A 193 -16.26 5.30 -12.57
N ARG A 194 -15.43 5.90 -13.41
CA ARG A 194 -15.64 5.95 -14.86
C ARG A 194 -15.45 4.56 -15.48
N LYS A 195 -16.46 4.13 -16.26
CA LYS A 195 -16.44 2.82 -16.91
C LYS A 195 -15.42 2.71 -18.07
N ASP A 196 -15.03 3.82 -18.65
CA ASP A 196 -14.05 3.90 -19.73
C ASP A 196 -12.60 3.94 -19.23
N ILE A 197 -12.39 4.02 -17.91
CA ILE A 197 -11.07 4.02 -17.28
C ILE A 197 -10.92 2.75 -16.42
N PRO A 198 -10.06 1.79 -16.82
CA PRO A 198 -9.80 0.61 -16.02
C PRO A 198 -8.99 0.98 -14.76
N PRO A 199 -9.13 0.25 -13.66
CA PRO A 199 -8.25 0.40 -12.51
C PRO A 199 -6.79 0.19 -12.92
N ARG A 200 -5.87 0.89 -12.27
CA ARG A 200 -4.44 0.78 -12.55
C ARG A 200 -3.67 0.48 -11.30
N TRP A 201 -2.75 -0.44 -11.41
CA TRP A 201 -1.79 -0.75 -10.36
C TRP A 201 -0.39 -0.30 -10.77
N PHE A 202 0.32 0.35 -9.84
CA PHE A 202 1.72 0.70 -9.97
C PHE A 202 2.45 0.34 -8.68
N GLY A 203 3.57 -0.35 -8.80
CA GLY A 203 4.35 -0.73 -7.63
C GLY A 203 5.52 -1.62 -7.99
N SER A 204 6.05 -2.30 -6.97
CA SER A 204 7.19 -3.19 -7.09
C SER A 204 6.92 -4.55 -6.46
N ILE A 205 7.61 -5.56 -6.98
CA ILE A 205 7.63 -6.92 -6.48
C ILE A 205 9.08 -7.29 -6.25
N VAL A 206 9.43 -7.55 -4.99
CA VAL A 206 10.78 -7.98 -4.60
C VAL A 206 10.72 -9.39 -4.05
N THR A 207 11.52 -10.30 -4.59
CA THR A 207 11.63 -11.67 -4.06
C THR A 207 12.79 -11.80 -3.09
N CYS A 208 12.74 -12.82 -2.22
CA CYS A 208 13.84 -13.13 -1.33
C CYS A 208 15.13 -13.47 -2.10
N GLU A 209 15.03 -14.04 -3.31
CA GLU A 209 16.17 -14.29 -4.18
C GLU A 209 16.83 -13.00 -4.66
N GLN A 210 16.03 -12.04 -5.12
CA GLN A 210 16.53 -10.72 -5.57
C GLN A 210 17.20 -9.96 -4.43
N GLU A 211 16.62 -10.02 -3.23
CA GLU A 211 17.20 -9.42 -2.03
C GLU A 211 18.61 -10.02 -1.73
N ARG A 212 18.75 -11.35 -1.81
CA ARG A 212 20.04 -12.03 -1.63
C ARG A 212 21.07 -11.67 -2.70
N GLU A 213 20.66 -11.57 -3.95
CA GLU A 213 21.51 -11.17 -5.07
C GLU A 213 22.08 -9.76 -4.87
N ILE A 214 21.30 -8.86 -4.30
CA ILE A 214 21.75 -7.50 -3.93
C ILE A 214 22.70 -7.55 -2.72
N GLY A 215 22.62 -8.58 -1.89
CA GLY A 215 23.45 -8.76 -0.70
C GLY A 215 23.06 -7.85 0.47
N ALA A 216 21.78 -7.44 0.52
CA ALA A 216 21.29 -6.53 1.55
C ALA A 216 21.20 -7.16 2.94
N LYS A 217 21.18 -8.49 3.04
CA LYS A 217 21.09 -9.26 4.30
C LYS A 217 19.89 -8.85 5.16
N SER A 218 18.77 -8.66 4.53
CA SER A 218 17.55 -8.16 5.13
C SER A 218 16.35 -9.02 4.71
N ASN A 219 15.32 -8.43 4.19
CA ASN A 219 14.18 -9.07 3.55
C ASN A 219 13.57 -8.12 2.51
N PRO A 220 12.70 -8.62 1.62
CA PRO A 220 12.10 -7.81 0.56
C PRO A 220 11.41 -6.54 1.05
N THR A 221 10.61 -6.62 2.11
CA THR A 221 9.89 -5.47 2.68
C THR A 221 10.85 -4.38 3.15
N THR A 222 11.84 -4.76 3.96
CA THR A 222 12.84 -3.80 4.47
C THR A 222 13.67 -3.20 3.34
N LEU A 223 14.00 -3.97 2.31
CA LEU A 223 14.75 -3.47 1.15
C LEU A 223 13.96 -2.40 0.40
N GLN A 224 12.66 -2.61 0.14
CA GLN A 224 11.80 -1.62 -0.52
C GLN A 224 11.71 -0.31 0.28
N VAL A 225 11.50 -0.41 1.60
CA VAL A 225 11.45 0.75 2.49
C VAL A 225 12.80 1.48 2.50
N ALA A 226 13.91 0.75 2.65
CA ALA A 226 15.25 1.33 2.65
C ALA A 226 15.58 2.02 1.32
N ALA A 227 15.19 1.44 0.19
CA ALA A 227 15.38 2.05 -1.13
C ALA A 227 14.70 3.43 -1.21
N GLY A 228 13.47 3.54 -0.75
CA GLY A 228 12.74 4.82 -0.68
C GLY A 228 13.44 5.84 0.23
N ILE A 229 13.78 5.45 1.45
CA ILE A 229 14.43 6.34 2.43
C ILE A 229 15.78 6.84 1.91
N ILE A 230 16.63 5.95 1.41
CA ILE A 230 17.97 6.30 0.94
C ILE A 230 17.88 7.22 -0.28
N SER A 231 16.99 6.96 -1.21
CA SER A 231 16.80 7.79 -2.40
C SER A 231 16.40 9.23 -2.05
N HIS A 232 15.46 9.40 -1.12
CA HIS A 232 15.07 10.72 -0.63
C HIS A 232 16.21 11.41 0.15
N LEU A 233 16.95 10.67 0.96
CA LEU A 233 18.11 11.20 1.67
C LEU A 233 19.18 11.71 0.71
N LEU A 234 19.52 10.94 -0.34
CA LEU A 234 20.50 11.35 -1.34
C LEU A 234 20.07 12.63 -2.04
N LEU A 235 18.80 12.72 -2.49
CA LEU A 235 18.30 13.96 -3.10
C LEU A 235 18.24 15.13 -2.13
N SER A 236 17.96 14.91 -0.85
CA SER A 236 18.01 15.96 0.16
C SER A 236 19.42 16.53 0.35
N LEU A 237 20.44 15.70 0.17
CA LEU A 237 21.85 16.14 0.19
C LEU A 237 22.25 16.87 -1.10
N GLU A 238 21.66 16.54 -2.23
CA GLU A 238 21.89 17.20 -3.52
C GLU A 238 21.14 18.54 -3.64
N GLU A 239 20.00 18.66 -3.00
CA GLU A 239 19.10 19.85 -3.07
C GLU A 239 18.88 20.48 -1.67
N PRO A 240 19.98 20.86 -0.94
CA PRO A 240 19.88 21.34 0.44
C PRO A 240 19.10 22.64 0.59
N GLU A 241 18.97 23.41 -0.48
CA GLU A 241 18.21 24.66 -0.51
C GLU A 241 16.70 24.45 -0.37
N LYS A 242 16.19 23.24 -0.57
CA LYS A 242 14.78 22.93 -0.34
C LYS A 242 14.38 23.01 1.14
N GLY A 243 15.34 22.86 2.06
CA GLY A 243 15.10 22.92 3.49
C GLY A 243 14.19 21.77 3.96
N LEU A 244 13.17 22.11 4.79
CA LEU A 244 12.18 21.14 5.24
C LEU A 244 11.17 20.89 4.12
N CYS A 245 11.13 19.65 3.64
CA CYS A 245 10.24 19.25 2.55
C CYS A 245 9.66 17.86 2.80
N MET A 246 8.57 17.57 2.10
CA MET A 246 7.91 16.27 2.11
C MET A 246 8.39 15.41 0.94
N PRO A 247 8.19 14.09 0.96
CA PRO A 247 8.62 13.22 -0.14
C PRO A 247 8.13 13.64 -1.52
N HIS A 248 6.92 14.19 -1.63
CA HIS A 248 6.33 14.64 -2.90
C HIS A 248 6.91 15.96 -3.45
N ASP A 249 7.72 16.68 -2.67
CA ASP A 249 8.44 17.88 -3.12
C ASP A 249 9.66 17.54 -4.00
N PHE A 250 10.11 16.28 -3.95
CA PHE A 250 11.18 15.78 -4.80
C PHE A 250 10.68 15.32 -6.16
N ASP A 251 11.55 15.35 -7.15
CA ASP A 251 11.25 14.83 -8.47
C ASP A 251 11.12 13.30 -8.42
N SER A 252 9.92 12.81 -8.71
CA SER A 252 9.61 11.37 -8.65
C SER A 252 10.42 10.54 -9.67
N GLU A 253 10.83 11.12 -10.79
CA GLU A 253 11.66 10.41 -11.78
C GLU A 253 13.07 10.19 -11.22
N LYS A 254 13.65 11.20 -10.56
CA LYS A 254 14.93 11.06 -9.88
C LYS A 254 14.88 10.05 -8.72
N ILE A 255 13.78 10.09 -7.91
CA ILE A 255 13.58 9.09 -6.85
C ILE A 255 13.55 7.69 -7.45
N MET A 256 12.79 7.48 -8.52
CA MET A 256 12.69 6.18 -9.18
C MET A 256 14.01 5.74 -9.80
N GLU A 257 14.80 6.65 -10.35
CA GLU A 257 16.13 6.35 -10.87
C GLU A 257 17.06 5.78 -9.79
N LEU A 258 17.05 6.39 -8.60
CA LEU A 258 17.86 5.95 -7.46
C LEU A 258 17.32 4.67 -6.79
N ALA A 259 16.00 4.55 -6.67
CA ALA A 259 15.38 3.44 -5.94
C ALA A 259 15.24 2.16 -6.79
N SER A 260 14.98 2.27 -8.10
CA SER A 260 14.62 1.15 -8.97
C SER A 260 15.60 -0.03 -8.95
N PRO A 261 16.94 0.15 -8.81
CA PRO A 261 17.86 -0.97 -8.70
C PRO A 261 17.60 -1.90 -7.49
N PHE A 262 16.86 -1.41 -6.49
CA PHE A 262 16.56 -2.11 -5.24
C PHE A 262 15.10 -2.51 -5.10
N LEU A 263 14.26 -2.18 -6.08
CA LEU A 263 12.81 -2.42 -6.05
C LEU A 263 12.39 -3.68 -6.82
N GLY A 264 13.32 -4.53 -7.21
CA GLY A 264 13.02 -5.75 -7.94
C GLY A 264 12.27 -5.48 -9.25
N THR A 265 11.10 -6.09 -9.43
CA THR A 265 10.30 -5.90 -10.64
C THR A 265 9.30 -4.76 -10.47
N ILE A 266 9.51 -3.66 -11.18
CA ILE A 266 8.56 -2.55 -11.22
C ILE A 266 7.46 -2.87 -12.24
N VAL A 267 6.21 -2.76 -11.81
CA VAL A 267 5.03 -3.07 -12.62
C VAL A 267 4.12 -1.85 -12.69
N ASP A 268 3.68 -1.51 -13.90
CA ASP A 268 2.72 -0.44 -14.19
C ASP A 268 1.68 -0.97 -15.19
N VAL A 269 0.52 -1.43 -14.69
CA VAL A 269 -0.48 -2.14 -15.51
C VAL A 269 -1.89 -1.67 -15.23
N SER A 270 -2.72 -1.69 -16.28
CA SER A 270 -4.17 -1.66 -16.13
C SER A 270 -4.65 -3.04 -15.71
N LEU A 271 -5.50 -3.08 -14.68
CA LEU A 271 -6.00 -4.34 -14.15
C LEU A 271 -7.10 -4.93 -15.05
N PRO A 272 -7.11 -6.24 -15.27
CA PRO A 272 -8.12 -6.90 -16.11
C PRO A 272 -9.50 -7.05 -15.42
N PHE A 273 -9.59 -6.68 -14.17
CA PHE A 273 -10.79 -6.74 -13.35
C PHE A 273 -11.13 -5.37 -12.79
N ARG A 274 -12.36 -5.21 -12.29
CA ARG A 274 -12.81 -3.98 -11.65
C ARG A 274 -12.99 -4.17 -10.16
N LEU A 275 -12.62 -3.14 -9.42
CA LEU A 275 -12.95 -2.98 -8.02
C LEU A 275 -14.07 -1.95 -7.87
N PRO A 276 -14.97 -2.11 -6.89
CA PRO A 276 -15.94 -1.08 -6.57
C PRO A 276 -15.26 0.18 -6.03
N THR A 277 -15.95 1.32 -6.11
CA THR A 277 -15.46 2.58 -5.54
C THR A 277 -16.16 2.96 -4.25
N LYS A 278 -17.27 2.31 -3.90
CA LYS A 278 -17.99 2.58 -2.67
C LYS A 278 -17.39 1.81 -1.49
N TRP A 279 -17.16 2.51 -0.39
CA TRP A 279 -16.59 1.95 0.83
C TRP A 279 -17.28 0.66 1.28
N ASN A 280 -18.61 0.68 1.33
CA ASN A 280 -19.39 -0.49 1.76
C ASN A 280 -19.25 -1.72 0.85
N GLU A 281 -18.95 -1.52 -0.43
CA GLU A 281 -18.76 -2.59 -1.40
C GLU A 281 -17.31 -3.13 -1.39
N LEU A 282 -16.38 -2.31 -0.90
CA LEU A 282 -14.98 -2.69 -0.69
C LEU A 282 -14.80 -3.51 0.59
N ILE A 283 -15.67 -3.31 1.60
CA ILE A 283 -15.58 -4.05 2.87
C ILE A 283 -15.64 -5.56 2.60
N SER A 284 -14.72 -6.25 3.24
CA SER A 284 -14.54 -7.69 3.21
C SER A 284 -14.56 -8.27 4.63
N THR A 285 -14.34 -9.55 4.77
CA THR A 285 -14.35 -10.24 6.07
C THR A 285 -12.97 -10.74 6.45
N ARG A 286 -12.81 -11.13 7.70
CA ARG A 286 -11.61 -11.86 8.15
C ARG A 286 -11.50 -13.21 7.46
N GLU A 287 -12.62 -13.87 7.21
CA GLU A 287 -12.65 -15.14 6.48
C GLU A 287 -12.15 -15.00 5.05
N ASP A 288 -12.48 -13.90 4.37
CA ASP A 288 -11.93 -13.62 3.04
C ASP A 288 -10.41 -13.45 3.09
N LEU A 289 -9.88 -12.71 4.10
CA LEU A 289 -8.44 -12.59 4.32
C LEU A 289 -7.77 -13.97 4.49
N ASP A 290 -8.39 -14.86 5.25
CA ASP A 290 -7.84 -16.19 5.52
C ASP A 290 -7.97 -17.13 4.30
N ASN A 291 -8.98 -16.93 3.46
CA ASN A 291 -9.22 -17.72 2.25
C ASN A 291 -8.28 -17.34 1.09
N ASP A 292 -7.78 -16.13 1.03
CA ASP A 292 -6.79 -15.71 0.02
C ASP A 292 -5.49 -16.53 0.11
N LEU A 293 -5.25 -17.20 1.24
CA LEU A 293 -4.17 -18.18 1.41
C LEU A 293 -4.35 -19.47 0.62
N ILE A 294 -5.58 -19.88 0.36
CA ILE A 294 -5.88 -21.17 -0.30
C ILE A 294 -5.52 -21.10 -1.77
N LEU A 295 -5.54 -19.89 -2.36
CA LEU A 295 -5.18 -19.66 -3.74
C LEU A 295 -3.66 -19.62 -3.98
N GLU A 296 -2.87 -19.69 -2.90
CA GLU A 296 -1.39 -19.66 -2.95
C GLU A 296 -0.74 -21.06 -3.08
N LYS A 297 -1.55 -22.14 -3.14
CA LYS A 297 -1.10 -23.52 -3.38
C LYS A 297 -1.21 -23.86 -4.86
#